data_f27e99560ab4c3dcaa040bf92e035a29
#
_entry.id   f27e99560ab4c3dcaa040bf92e035a29
#
_cell.length_a   1.000
_cell.length_b   1.000
_cell.length_c   1.000
_cell.angle_alpha   90.00
_cell.angle_beta   90.00
_cell.angle_gamma   90.00
#
_symmetry.space_group_name_H-M   'P 1'
#
loop_
_entity.id
_entity.type
_entity.pdbx_description
1 polymer ?
#
loop_
_entity_poly.entity_id
_entity_poly.type
_entity_poly.pdbx_seq_one_letter_code
_entity_poly.pdbx_strand_id
1 'polypeptide(L)'
;RRGEGAMPRISAGLLMYRISNGGIEVLLAHPGGPFFQNKNEGAWSIPKGEIEPGEDLLIAAQREFEEETGLTPSGPFIPLGSVKQKGGKEVHAWAFAGDCDPKSIVSNTFSVEWPPKSGRQEEFPKLYRAELFYQDVSRTKINPAQVALIDELEHRLSGDFAKDVDVPSE
;
A
#
# COMPACT_ATOMS: atom_id res chain seq x y z
N ARG A 1 -9.77 14.56 -27.61
CA ARG A 1 -9.16 15.05 -27.30
C ARG A 1 -8.28 14.64 -26.44
N ARG A 2 -7.62 14.83 -26.30
CA ARG A 2 -6.70 14.43 -25.67
C ARG A 2 -6.77 14.70 -24.34
N GLY A 3 -7.34 15.62 -23.96
CA GLY A 3 -7.43 16.00 -22.60
C GLY A 3 -7.89 14.89 -21.71
N GLU A 4 -8.83 14.15 -22.16
CA GLU A 4 -9.35 13.10 -21.32
C GLU A 4 -8.30 12.06 -21.05
N GLY A 5 -7.49 11.75 -22.03
CA GLY A 5 -6.46 10.76 -21.85
C GLY A 5 -5.38 11.20 -20.87
N ALA A 6 -5.34 12.50 -20.56
CA ALA A 6 -4.32 13.01 -19.68
C ALA A 6 -4.69 12.91 -18.21
N MET A 7 -5.91 12.50 -17.88
CA MET A 7 -6.31 12.38 -16.50
C MET A 7 -5.54 11.26 -15.83
N PRO A 8 -4.89 11.52 -14.70
CA PRO A 8 -4.17 10.45 -14.00
C PRO A 8 -5.15 9.45 -13.39
N ARG A 9 -4.72 8.23 -13.31
CA ARG A 9 -5.47 7.24 -12.55
C ARG A 9 -5.09 7.38 -11.10
N ILE A 10 -6.08 7.43 -10.23
CA ILE A 10 -5.88 7.69 -8.82
C ILE A 10 -6.19 6.45 -8.04
N SER A 11 -5.23 6.04 -7.20
CA SER A 11 -5.39 4.97 -6.26
C SER A 11 -5.22 5.49 -4.85
N ALA A 12 -5.77 4.77 -3.90
CA ALA A 12 -5.63 5.10 -2.49
C ALA A 12 -5.27 3.85 -1.73
N GLY A 13 -4.43 3.99 -0.72
CA GLY A 13 -4.00 2.84 0.05
C GLY A 13 -3.57 3.18 1.45
N LEU A 14 -3.36 2.14 2.23
CA LEU A 14 -2.95 2.29 3.63
C LEU A 14 -1.65 1.55 3.88
N LEU A 15 -0.78 2.18 4.64
CA LEU A 15 0.46 1.58 5.10
C LEU A 15 0.30 1.27 6.58
N MET A 16 0.04 0.00 6.89
CA MET A 16 -0.05 -0.43 8.28
C MET A 16 1.35 -0.58 8.83
N TYR A 17 1.56 -0.09 10.04
CA TYR A 17 2.85 -0.23 10.68
C TYR A 17 2.67 -0.67 12.11
N ARG A 18 3.72 -1.26 12.67
CA ARG A 18 3.79 -1.55 14.09
C ARG A 18 5.21 -1.29 14.57
N ILE A 19 5.33 -0.97 15.85
CA ILE A 19 6.65 -0.77 16.48
C ILE A 19 7.00 -2.09 17.15
N SER A 20 8.17 -2.61 16.83
CA SER A 20 8.59 -3.91 17.33
C SER A 20 10.09 -3.89 17.53
N ASN A 21 10.53 -4.26 18.71
CA ASN A 21 11.97 -4.33 19.03
C ASN A 21 12.70 -3.04 18.70
N GLY A 22 12.06 -1.90 18.95
CA GLY A 22 12.67 -0.60 18.70
C GLY A 22 12.68 -0.16 17.26
N GLY A 23 12.09 -0.92 16.35
CA GLY A 23 12.02 -0.57 14.95
C GLY A 23 10.61 -0.48 14.45
N ILE A 24 10.48 0.02 13.23
CA ILE A 24 9.19 0.14 12.58
C ILE A 24 9.08 -0.98 11.55
N GLU A 25 8.02 -1.77 11.67
CA GLU A 25 7.70 -2.75 10.64
C GLU A 25 6.49 -2.26 9.85
N VAL A 26 6.52 -2.47 8.54
CA VAL A 26 5.42 -2.07 7.67
C VAL A 26 4.90 -3.27 6.92
N LEU A 27 3.60 -3.28 6.68
CA LEU A 27 2.95 -4.36 5.95
C LEU A 27 2.94 -4.02 4.48
N LEU A 28 3.58 -4.86 3.69
CA LEU A 28 3.60 -4.72 2.24
C LEU A 28 2.98 -5.95 1.61
N ALA A 29 2.45 -5.77 0.42
CA ALA A 29 1.79 -6.81 -0.32
C ALA A 29 2.52 -7.06 -1.63
N HIS A 30 2.68 -8.33 -1.97
CA HIS A 30 3.26 -8.72 -3.25
C HIS A 30 2.11 -8.86 -4.25
N PRO A 31 2.11 -8.06 -5.31
CA PRO A 31 1.01 -8.11 -6.26
C PRO A 31 0.86 -9.50 -6.87
N GLY A 32 -0.38 -9.89 -7.12
CA GLY A 32 -0.67 -11.15 -7.76
C GLY A 32 -0.68 -11.01 -9.27
N GLY A 33 -1.04 -12.10 -9.92
CA GLY A 33 -1.11 -12.13 -11.36
C GLY A 33 0.18 -12.64 -11.99
N PRO A 34 0.10 -13.05 -13.25
CA PRO A 34 1.23 -13.72 -13.87
C PRO A 34 2.44 -12.83 -14.11
N PHE A 35 2.24 -11.50 -14.16
CA PHE A 35 3.35 -10.60 -14.44
C PHE A 35 4.29 -10.42 -13.27
N PHE A 36 3.86 -10.79 -12.04
CA PHE A 36 4.66 -10.56 -10.85
C PHE A 36 5.16 -11.83 -10.19
N GLN A 37 4.87 -13.00 -10.78
CA GLN A 37 5.16 -14.27 -10.14
C GLN A 37 6.60 -14.42 -9.70
N ASN A 38 7.55 -13.96 -10.53
CA ASN A 38 8.96 -14.14 -10.25
C ASN A 38 9.66 -12.86 -9.85
N LYS A 39 8.92 -11.83 -9.50
CA LYS A 39 9.51 -10.56 -9.10
C LYS A 39 9.49 -10.44 -7.60
N ASN A 40 10.52 -9.81 -7.07
CA ASN A 40 10.65 -9.62 -5.62
C ASN A 40 11.02 -8.18 -5.32
N GLU A 41 12.30 -7.85 -5.34
CA GLU A 41 12.73 -6.51 -4.97
C GLU A 41 12.13 -5.48 -5.90
N GLY A 42 11.62 -4.39 -5.32
CA GLY A 42 10.97 -3.34 -6.09
C GLY A 42 9.58 -3.68 -6.56
N ALA A 43 9.06 -4.86 -6.22
CA ALA A 43 7.76 -5.31 -6.71
C ALA A 43 6.66 -5.21 -5.67
N TRP A 44 7.00 -5.06 -4.40
CA TRP A 44 6.01 -5.00 -3.33
C TRP A 44 5.38 -3.61 -3.27
N SER A 45 4.21 -3.52 -2.69
CA SER A 45 3.44 -2.29 -2.66
C SER A 45 2.64 -2.21 -1.37
N ILE A 46 2.27 -1.01 -0.98
CA ILE A 46 1.23 -0.90 0.05
C ILE A 46 -0.06 -1.47 -0.54
N PRO A 47 -0.93 -2.06 0.29
CA PRO A 47 -2.26 -2.47 -0.18
C PRO A 47 -3.03 -1.24 -0.66
N LYS A 48 -3.48 -1.25 -1.91
CA LYS A 48 -4.12 -0.09 -2.52
C LYS A 48 -4.94 -0.53 -3.71
N GLY A 49 -5.81 0.36 -4.16
CA GLY A 49 -6.57 0.13 -5.36
C GLY A 49 -7.12 1.44 -5.90
N GLU A 50 -7.71 1.37 -7.09
CA GLU A 50 -8.23 2.56 -7.73
C GLU A 50 -9.50 3.02 -7.04
N ILE A 51 -9.64 4.33 -6.92
CA ILE A 51 -10.85 4.90 -6.30
C ILE A 51 -11.99 4.82 -7.28
N GLU A 52 -13.19 4.85 -6.73
CA GLU A 52 -14.40 4.91 -7.54
C GLU A 52 -14.79 6.37 -7.74
N PRO A 53 -15.51 6.67 -8.82
CA PRO A 53 -15.87 8.07 -9.09
C PRO A 53 -16.56 8.72 -7.90
N GLY A 54 -16.04 9.86 -7.48
CA GLY A 54 -16.63 10.60 -6.37
C GLY A 54 -16.32 10.09 -4.99
N GLU A 55 -15.51 9.03 -4.90
CA GLU A 55 -15.19 8.43 -3.60
C GLU A 55 -14.15 9.27 -2.87
N ASP A 56 -14.35 9.46 -1.56
CA ASP A 56 -13.35 10.11 -0.72
C ASP A 56 -12.09 9.27 -0.66
N LEU A 57 -10.94 9.90 -0.77
CA LEU A 57 -9.68 9.16 -0.87
C LEU A 57 -9.37 8.31 0.35
N LEU A 58 -9.60 8.85 1.55
CA LEU A 58 -9.33 8.07 2.75
C LEU A 58 -10.30 6.91 2.90
N ILE A 59 -11.56 7.13 2.52
CA ILE A 59 -12.52 6.04 2.56
C ILE A 59 -12.15 4.97 1.56
N ALA A 60 -11.71 5.38 0.37
CA ALA A 60 -11.26 4.43 -0.63
C ALA A 60 -10.05 3.63 -0.13
N ALA A 61 -9.11 4.30 0.54
CA ALA A 61 -7.94 3.62 1.06
C ALA A 61 -8.33 2.55 2.08
N GLN A 62 -9.30 2.86 2.95
CA GLN A 62 -9.75 1.88 3.92
C GLN A 62 -10.47 0.72 3.25
N ARG A 63 -11.30 1.02 2.27
CA ARG A 63 -12.02 -0.03 1.55
C ARG A 63 -11.06 -0.96 0.82
N GLU A 64 -10.09 -0.38 0.10
CA GLU A 64 -9.13 -1.19 -0.64
C GLU A 64 -8.27 -2.04 0.28
N PHE A 65 -7.86 -1.47 1.42
CA PHE A 65 -7.07 -2.23 2.37
C PHE A 65 -7.85 -3.44 2.86
N GLU A 66 -9.12 -3.23 3.20
CA GLU A 66 -9.94 -4.32 3.71
C GLU A 66 -10.20 -5.36 2.63
N GLU A 67 -10.45 -4.93 1.40
CA GLU A 67 -10.68 -5.87 0.31
C GLU A 67 -9.44 -6.71 0.01
N GLU A 68 -8.27 -6.10 0.09
CA GLU A 68 -7.06 -6.82 -0.28
C GLU A 68 -6.49 -7.66 0.85
N THR A 69 -6.73 -7.29 2.08
CA THR A 69 -6.11 -8.01 3.20
C THR A 69 -7.11 -8.76 4.06
N GLY A 70 -8.38 -8.38 4.01
CA GLY A 70 -9.37 -8.95 4.92
C GLY A 70 -9.33 -8.36 6.31
N LEU A 71 -8.45 -7.39 6.54
CA LEU A 71 -8.31 -6.76 7.85
C LEU A 71 -9.10 -5.47 7.88
N THR A 72 -9.69 -5.16 9.03
CA THR A 72 -10.43 -3.91 9.19
C THR A 72 -9.49 -2.88 9.80
N PRO A 73 -9.15 -1.82 9.03
CA PRO A 73 -8.24 -0.81 9.56
C PRO A 73 -8.95 0.10 10.54
N SER A 74 -8.19 0.66 11.46
CA SER A 74 -8.76 1.62 12.39
C SER A 74 -7.78 2.74 12.64
N GLY A 75 -8.30 3.96 12.71
CA GLY A 75 -7.50 5.15 12.91
C GLY A 75 -6.91 5.26 14.29
N PRO A 76 -6.13 6.31 14.53
CA PRO A 76 -5.99 7.47 13.63
C PRO A 76 -5.21 7.15 12.36
N PHE A 77 -5.54 7.88 11.30
CA PHE A 77 -4.87 7.72 10.02
C PHE A 77 -3.96 8.93 9.79
N ILE A 78 -2.70 8.66 9.51
CA ILE A 78 -1.67 9.69 9.33
C ILE A 78 -1.46 9.92 7.84
N PRO A 79 -1.72 11.14 7.31
CA PRO A 79 -1.51 11.38 5.89
C PRO A 79 -0.04 11.25 5.52
N LEU A 80 0.23 10.53 4.45
CA LEU A 80 1.59 10.38 3.93
C LEU A 80 1.80 11.12 2.62
N GLY A 81 0.72 11.67 2.05
CA GLY A 81 0.82 12.37 0.78
C GLY A 81 0.59 11.44 -0.38
N SER A 82 1.11 11.81 -1.53
CA SER A 82 0.92 11.02 -2.73
C SER A 82 2.23 10.86 -3.47
N VAL A 83 2.30 9.80 -4.28
CA VAL A 83 3.44 9.54 -5.13
C VAL A 83 2.93 9.21 -6.52
N LYS A 84 3.78 9.43 -7.53
CA LYS A 84 3.44 9.11 -8.92
C LYS A 84 4.22 7.89 -9.35
N GLN A 85 3.52 6.98 -9.97
CA GLN A 85 4.13 5.78 -10.51
C GLN A 85 4.17 5.84 -12.01
N LYS A 86 4.89 4.91 -12.62
CA LYS A 86 4.95 4.83 -14.07
C LYS A 86 3.55 4.75 -14.66
N GLY A 87 3.37 5.35 -15.83
CA GLY A 87 2.09 5.35 -16.48
C GLY A 87 1.13 6.42 -16.00
N GLY A 88 1.62 7.35 -15.18
CA GLY A 88 0.79 8.46 -14.70
C GLY A 88 -0.14 8.10 -13.56
N LYS A 89 0.06 6.94 -12.95
CA LYS A 89 -0.75 6.53 -11.82
C LYS A 89 -0.34 7.32 -10.59
N GLU A 90 -1.31 7.78 -9.82
CA GLU A 90 -1.06 8.54 -8.60
C GLU A 90 -1.60 7.77 -7.42
N VAL A 91 -0.78 7.61 -6.37
CA VAL A 91 -1.17 6.83 -5.20
C VAL A 91 -1.20 7.76 -4.00
N HIS A 92 -2.35 7.88 -3.37
CA HIS A 92 -2.52 8.64 -2.13
C HIS A 92 -2.53 7.67 -0.97
N ALA A 93 -1.81 7.99 0.10
CA ALA A 93 -1.61 7.03 1.17
C ALA A 93 -1.73 7.64 2.55
N TRP A 94 -2.17 6.81 3.47
CA TRP A 94 -2.21 7.11 4.90
C TRP A 94 -1.59 5.94 5.64
N ALA A 95 -1.07 6.21 6.82
CA ALA A 95 -0.52 5.17 7.68
C ALA A 95 -1.42 5.00 8.90
N PHE A 96 -1.42 3.81 9.45
CA PHE A 96 -2.11 3.57 10.71
C PHE A 96 -1.38 2.46 11.47
N ALA A 97 -1.45 2.55 12.80
CA ALA A 97 -0.86 1.53 13.65
C ALA A 97 -1.76 0.31 13.70
N GLY A 98 -1.18 -0.86 13.52
CA GLY A 98 -1.95 -2.09 13.55
C GLY A 98 -1.05 -3.28 13.72
N ASP A 99 -1.67 -4.45 13.81
CA ASP A 99 -0.95 -5.71 13.96
C ASP A 99 -1.75 -6.80 13.30
N CYS A 100 -1.05 -7.79 12.76
CA CYS A 100 -1.71 -8.91 12.14
C CYS A 100 -0.72 -10.04 11.97
N ASP A 101 -1.25 -11.23 11.69
CA ASP A 101 -0.46 -12.34 11.19
C ASP A 101 -0.54 -12.29 9.67
N PRO A 102 0.55 -11.91 8.98
CA PRO A 102 0.47 -11.77 7.52
C PRO A 102 0.05 -13.05 6.82
N LYS A 103 0.29 -14.20 7.43
CA LYS A 103 -0.09 -15.47 6.81
C LYS A 103 -1.59 -15.67 6.79
N SER A 104 -2.33 -14.94 7.61
CA SER A 104 -3.78 -15.06 7.65
C SER A 104 -4.47 -14.19 6.59
N ILE A 105 -3.72 -13.42 5.84
CA ILE A 105 -4.30 -12.50 4.88
C ILE A 105 -4.81 -13.26 3.66
N VAL A 106 -6.06 -12.97 3.29
CA VAL A 106 -6.71 -13.59 2.14
C VAL A 106 -7.18 -12.47 1.23
N SER A 107 -6.67 -12.47 0.00
CA SER A 107 -7.02 -11.41 -0.93
C SER A 107 -8.11 -11.85 -1.89
N ASN A 108 -8.76 -10.87 -2.52
CA ASN A 108 -9.68 -11.12 -3.62
C ASN A 108 -8.93 -11.66 -4.83
N THR A 109 -9.67 -12.14 -5.80
CA THR A 109 -9.10 -12.57 -7.06
C THR A 109 -9.48 -11.60 -8.17
N PHE A 110 -8.80 -11.73 -9.30
CA PHE A 110 -9.15 -11.01 -10.50
C PHE A 110 -8.89 -11.91 -11.70
N SER A 111 -9.57 -11.61 -12.81
CA SER A 111 -9.42 -12.39 -14.03
C SER A 111 -8.54 -11.65 -15.02
N VAL A 112 -7.71 -12.40 -15.71
CA VAL A 112 -6.88 -11.82 -16.75
C VAL A 112 -6.77 -12.85 -17.88
N GLU A 113 -6.66 -12.35 -19.10
CA GLU A 113 -6.43 -13.23 -20.23
C GLU A 113 -5.01 -13.78 -20.13
N TRP A 114 -4.91 -15.08 -19.99
CA TRP A 114 -3.60 -15.70 -19.82
C TRP A 114 -3.60 -17.10 -20.42
N PRO A 115 -2.66 -17.47 -21.28
CA PRO A 115 -1.57 -16.60 -21.74
C PRO A 115 -2.08 -15.44 -22.58
N PRO A 116 -1.25 -14.43 -22.84
CA PRO A 116 -1.70 -13.28 -23.63
C PRO A 116 -2.21 -13.74 -24.99
N LYS A 117 -3.33 -13.15 -25.41
CA LYS A 117 -3.94 -13.40 -26.71
C LYS A 117 -4.42 -14.83 -26.89
N SER A 118 -4.59 -15.57 -25.79
CA SER A 118 -5.07 -16.95 -25.87
C SER A 118 -6.59 -17.05 -25.91
N GLY A 119 -7.28 -16.00 -25.51
CA GLY A 119 -8.72 -16.03 -25.39
C GLY A 119 -9.20 -16.70 -24.10
N ARG A 120 -8.29 -17.14 -23.26
CA ARG A 120 -8.65 -17.83 -22.02
C ARG A 120 -8.53 -16.91 -20.84
N GLN A 121 -9.55 -16.92 -19.98
CA GLN A 121 -9.55 -16.14 -18.75
C GLN A 121 -9.11 -17.02 -17.62
N GLU A 122 -8.15 -16.55 -16.83
CA GLU A 122 -7.71 -17.26 -15.63
C GLU A 122 -7.80 -16.34 -14.45
N GLU A 123 -8.15 -16.92 -13.30
CA GLU A 123 -8.22 -16.17 -12.06
C GLU A 123 -6.90 -16.23 -11.31
N PHE A 124 -6.49 -15.09 -10.81
CA PHE A 124 -5.29 -14.98 -9.98
C PHE A 124 -5.66 -14.20 -8.73
N PRO A 125 -4.99 -14.46 -7.61
CA PRO A 125 -5.20 -13.61 -6.44
C PRO A 125 -4.67 -12.21 -6.73
N LYS A 126 -5.31 -11.20 -6.16
CA LYS A 126 -4.79 -9.84 -6.29
C LYS A 126 -3.46 -9.69 -5.58
N LEU A 127 -3.25 -10.44 -4.51
CA LEU A 127 -1.98 -10.49 -3.81
C LEU A 127 -1.51 -11.92 -3.75
N TYR A 128 -0.22 -12.14 -4.01
CA TYR A 128 0.35 -13.45 -3.76
C TYR A 128 0.58 -13.67 -2.27
N ARG A 129 1.05 -12.62 -1.60
CA ARG A 129 1.26 -12.71 -0.16
C ARG A 129 1.50 -11.32 0.40
N ALA A 130 1.43 -11.21 1.71
CA ALA A 130 1.76 -9.99 2.42
C ALA A 130 2.77 -10.36 3.51
N GLU A 131 3.63 -9.41 3.86
CA GLU A 131 4.64 -9.62 4.90
C GLU A 131 4.91 -8.31 5.62
N LEU A 132 5.37 -8.45 6.84
CA LEU A 132 5.84 -7.30 7.62
C LEU A 132 7.35 -7.21 7.45
N PHE A 133 7.82 -6.04 7.05
CA PHE A 133 9.24 -5.78 6.87
C PHE A 133 9.68 -4.63 7.74
N TYR A 134 10.85 -4.74 8.34
CA TYR A 134 11.45 -3.57 8.97
C TYR A 134 11.74 -2.52 7.89
N GLN A 135 11.78 -1.26 8.31
CA GLN A 135 11.78 -0.14 7.37
C GLN A 135 12.91 -0.17 6.37
N ASP A 136 14.13 -0.54 6.80
CA ASP A 136 15.25 -0.56 5.86
C ASP A 136 15.12 -1.68 4.83
N VAL A 137 14.59 -2.84 5.23
CA VAL A 137 14.33 -3.91 4.27
C VAL A 137 13.19 -3.51 3.34
N SER A 138 12.16 -2.85 3.88
CA SER A 138 11.02 -2.45 3.07
C SER A 138 11.41 -1.54 1.93
N ARG A 139 12.47 -0.74 2.10
CA ARG A 139 12.91 0.17 1.04
C ARG A 139 13.41 -0.58 -0.20
N THR A 140 14.01 -1.75 -0.02
CA THR A 140 14.42 -2.54 -1.18
C THR A 140 13.27 -3.34 -1.77
N LYS A 141 12.29 -3.70 -0.96
CA LYS A 141 11.18 -4.52 -1.42
C LYS A 141 10.12 -3.71 -2.14
N ILE A 142 9.87 -2.50 -1.69
CA ILE A 142 8.74 -1.71 -2.17
C ILE A 142 9.04 -1.13 -3.54
N ASN A 143 7.99 -0.93 -4.32
CA ASN A 143 8.08 -0.22 -5.59
C ASN A 143 8.84 1.08 -5.38
N PRO A 144 9.89 1.34 -6.17
CA PRO A 144 10.71 2.53 -5.92
C PRO A 144 9.93 3.84 -5.86
N ALA A 145 8.84 3.95 -6.61
CA ALA A 145 8.02 5.16 -6.58
C ALA A 145 7.36 5.36 -5.22
N GLN A 146 7.26 4.30 -4.41
CA GLN A 146 6.59 4.39 -3.11
C GLN A 146 7.56 4.53 -1.94
N VAL A 147 8.87 4.55 -2.21
CA VAL A 147 9.85 4.68 -1.12
C VAL A 147 9.59 5.95 -0.30
N ALA A 148 9.16 7.02 -0.96
CA ALA A 148 8.88 8.27 -0.27
C ALA A 148 7.80 8.12 0.80
N LEU A 149 6.91 7.12 0.66
CA LEU A 149 5.90 6.88 1.69
C LEU A 149 6.52 6.33 2.96
N ILE A 150 7.53 5.48 2.83
CA ILE A 150 8.25 4.98 3.99
C ILE A 150 8.98 6.13 4.69
N ASP A 151 9.62 6.99 3.88
CA ASP A 151 10.34 8.15 4.43
C ASP A 151 9.38 9.06 5.19
N GLU A 152 8.22 9.31 4.62
CA GLU A 152 7.25 10.19 5.26
C GLU A 152 6.72 9.57 6.56
N LEU A 153 6.53 8.25 6.57
CA LEU A 153 6.10 7.57 7.79
C LEU A 153 7.15 7.77 8.89
N GLU A 154 8.42 7.56 8.56
CA GLU A 154 9.48 7.76 9.55
C GLU A 154 9.49 9.18 10.06
N HIS A 155 9.33 10.13 9.15
CA HIS A 155 9.32 11.53 9.51
C HIS A 155 8.16 11.85 10.44
N ARG A 156 6.97 11.34 10.12
CA ARG A 156 5.79 11.61 10.94
C ARG A 156 5.91 11.00 12.33
N LEU A 157 6.41 9.77 12.40
CA LEU A 157 6.55 9.12 13.70
C LEU A 157 7.64 9.78 14.53
N SER A 158 8.72 10.20 13.90
CA SER A 158 9.76 10.94 14.63
C SER A 158 9.24 12.26 15.14
N GLY A 159 8.47 12.97 14.32
CA GLY A 159 7.88 14.22 14.73
C GLY A 159 6.92 14.07 15.89
N ASP A 160 6.08 13.04 15.83
CA ASP A 160 5.15 12.78 16.91
C ASP A 160 5.87 12.41 18.18
N PHE A 161 6.91 11.59 18.07
CA PHE A 161 7.70 11.22 19.21
C PHE A 161 8.39 12.43 19.83
N ALA A 162 8.92 13.29 18.99
CA ALA A 162 9.58 14.50 19.48
C ALA A 162 8.59 15.41 20.16
N LYS A 163 7.37 15.51 19.64
CA LYS A 163 6.35 16.30 20.29
C LYS A 163 6.02 15.78 21.66
N ASP A 164 5.91 14.47 21.77
CA ASP A 164 5.62 13.88 23.08
C ASP A 164 6.72 14.19 24.08
N VAL A 165 7.94 14.19 23.61
CA VAL A 165 9.07 14.50 24.49
C VAL A 165 9.04 15.97 24.87
N ASP A 166 8.64 16.83 23.95
CA ASP A 166 8.67 18.26 24.18
C ASP A 166 7.55 18.77 25.06
N VAL A 167 6.49 18.02 25.17
CA VAL A 167 5.30 18.46 25.86
C VAL A 167 5.22 18.01 27.31
N PRO A 168 6.03 17.13 27.75
CA PRO A 168 5.84 16.53 29.05
C PRO A 168 5.89 17.50 30.20
N SER A 169 6.50 18.56 30.01
CA SER A 169 6.63 19.49 31.12
C SER A 169 5.31 20.08 31.52
N GLU A 170 4.29 19.89 30.74
CA GLU A 170 3.04 20.38 31.17
C GLU A 170 2.36 19.51 32.12
#